data_8027430fa7ad8eb296eb3a363d24927f
#
_entry.id   8027430fa7ad8eb296eb3a363d24927f
#
_cell.length_a   1.000
_cell.length_b   1.000
_cell.length_c   1.000
_cell.angle_alpha   90.00
_cell.angle_beta   90.00
_cell.angle_gamma   90.00
#
_symmetry.space_group_name_H-M   'P 1'
#
loop_
_entity.id
_entity.type
_entity.pdbx_description
1 polymer ?
#
loop_
_entity_poly.entity_id
_entity_poly.type
_entity_poly.pdbx_seq_one_letter_code
_entity_poly.pdbx_strand_id
1 'polypeptide(L)'
;VTGKPIRFVGVGEKIDALETFEPERVAGRILGMGDIVSLVEKAQETIEAEQAQKMMKRFQKGQFNMNDLRTQLEQMMKMGGVESIMGMMPGMGKMAKQASEMGMDDSVFKKQIALINSMTKRERANPQILQASRKKRVAAGAGMEVSDLNKLLKMQRQMSDVMKKMGKGGMLKQA
;
A
#
# COMPACT_ATOMS: atom_id res chain seq x y z
N VAL A 1 -38.81 -13.48 2.88
CA VAL A 1 -39.19 -14.78 2.38
C VAL A 1 -38.81 -15.88 3.36
N THR A 2 -37.56 -15.96 3.84
CA THR A 2 -37.11 -16.99 4.81
C THR A 2 -37.14 -16.56 6.27
N GLY A 3 -37.28 -15.28 6.56
CA GLY A 3 -37.23 -14.70 7.91
C GLY A 3 -35.86 -14.84 8.61
N LYS A 4 -34.84 -15.30 7.88
CA LYS A 4 -33.49 -15.49 8.43
C LYS A 4 -32.59 -14.32 8.01
N PRO A 5 -31.79 -13.77 8.93
CA PRO A 5 -30.85 -12.71 8.60
C PRO A 5 -29.68 -13.25 7.77
N ILE A 6 -29.21 -12.44 6.80
CA ILE A 6 -27.95 -12.69 6.12
C ILE A 6 -26.82 -12.42 7.12
N ARG A 7 -25.87 -13.34 7.28
CA ARG A 7 -24.75 -13.23 8.21
C ARG A 7 -23.44 -12.95 7.50
N PHE A 8 -23.26 -13.52 6.32
CA PHE A 8 -22.02 -13.44 5.56
C PHE A 8 -22.31 -13.19 4.09
N VAL A 9 -21.34 -12.57 3.41
CA VAL A 9 -21.38 -12.34 1.96
C VAL A 9 -20.03 -12.75 1.36
N GLY A 10 -20.08 -13.50 0.25
CA GLY A 10 -18.89 -13.81 -0.55
C GLY A 10 -18.51 -12.61 -1.39
N VAL A 11 -17.27 -12.15 -1.26
CA VAL A 11 -16.72 -11.00 -2.01
C VAL A 11 -15.69 -11.41 -3.05
N GLY A 12 -15.49 -12.72 -3.25
CA GLY A 12 -14.56 -13.27 -4.22
C GLY A 12 -14.63 -14.80 -4.27
N GLU A 13 -13.76 -15.40 -5.08
CA GLU A 13 -13.75 -16.86 -5.33
C GLU A 13 -12.89 -17.67 -4.34
N LYS A 14 -12.09 -17.00 -3.51
CA LYS A 14 -11.22 -17.63 -2.53
C LYS A 14 -11.97 -17.92 -1.22
N ILE A 15 -11.50 -18.92 -0.47
CA ILE A 15 -12.10 -19.33 0.82
C ILE A 15 -12.06 -18.20 1.86
N ASP A 16 -11.03 -17.36 1.81
CA ASP A 16 -10.85 -16.19 2.68
C ASP A 16 -11.63 -14.94 2.21
N ALA A 17 -12.33 -15.02 1.08
CA ALA A 17 -13.16 -13.95 0.54
C ALA A 17 -14.60 -14.02 1.07
N LEU A 18 -14.77 -14.29 2.37
CA LEU A 18 -16.04 -14.28 3.08
C LEU A 18 -16.03 -13.18 4.13
N GLU A 19 -16.96 -12.21 4.00
CA GLU A 19 -17.06 -11.09 4.93
C GLU A 19 -18.40 -11.14 5.70
N THR A 20 -18.45 -10.54 6.90
CA THR A 20 -19.70 -10.36 7.63
C THR A 20 -20.62 -9.40 6.85
N PHE A 21 -21.89 -9.76 6.73
CA PHE A 21 -22.88 -8.92 6.06
C PHE A 21 -23.31 -7.79 6.97
N GLU A 22 -22.95 -6.56 6.61
CA GLU A 22 -23.34 -5.33 7.28
C GLU A 22 -24.28 -4.53 6.36
N PRO A 23 -25.60 -4.51 6.64
CA PRO A 23 -26.61 -3.90 5.75
C PRO A 23 -26.32 -2.44 5.40
N GLU A 24 -25.90 -1.65 6.40
CA GLU A 24 -25.60 -0.22 6.23
C GLU A 24 -24.40 0.01 5.30
N ARG A 25 -23.37 -0.85 5.38
CA ARG A 25 -22.19 -0.80 4.51
C ARG A 25 -22.55 -1.15 3.07
N VAL A 26 -23.37 -2.19 2.89
CA VAL A 26 -23.84 -2.60 1.55
C VAL A 26 -24.69 -1.49 0.93
N ALA A 27 -25.59 -0.91 1.68
CA ALA A 27 -26.40 0.22 1.22
C ALA A 27 -25.51 1.44 0.87
N GLY A 28 -24.53 1.77 1.70
CA GLY A 28 -23.57 2.85 1.44
C GLY A 28 -22.78 2.65 0.15
N ARG A 29 -22.33 1.42 -0.14
CA ARG A 29 -21.65 1.07 -1.40
C ARG A 29 -22.55 1.26 -2.61
N ILE A 30 -23.80 0.81 -2.53
CA ILE A 30 -24.80 0.97 -3.62
C ILE A 30 -25.09 2.44 -3.89
N LEU A 31 -25.17 3.26 -2.84
CA LEU A 31 -25.41 4.70 -2.93
C LEU A 31 -24.17 5.51 -3.31
N GLY A 32 -23.01 4.88 -3.51
CA GLY A 32 -21.79 5.55 -3.92
C GLY A 32 -21.14 6.41 -2.81
N MET A 33 -21.54 6.23 -1.54
CA MET A 33 -20.96 6.97 -0.41
C MET A 33 -19.58 6.45 0.02
N GLY A 34 -19.11 5.32 -0.55
CA GLY A 34 -17.87 4.67 -0.19
C GLY A 34 -17.92 3.95 1.18
N ASP A 35 -16.93 3.11 1.43
CA ASP A 35 -16.82 2.37 2.69
C ASP A 35 -15.55 2.78 3.44
N ILE A 36 -15.57 4.03 3.95
CA ILE A 36 -14.42 4.59 4.69
C ILE A 36 -14.18 3.80 5.98
N VAL A 37 -15.24 3.30 6.62
CA VAL A 37 -15.14 2.54 7.87
C VAL A 37 -14.42 1.22 7.63
N SER A 38 -14.81 0.44 6.61
CA SER A 38 -14.11 -0.79 6.22
C SER A 38 -12.65 -0.53 5.85
N LEU A 39 -12.34 0.60 5.22
CA LEU A 39 -10.97 0.98 4.89
C LEU A 39 -10.14 1.20 6.16
N VAL A 40 -10.70 1.91 7.15
CA VAL A 40 -10.03 2.18 8.44
C VAL A 40 -9.87 0.89 9.24
N GLU A 41 -10.89 0.04 9.29
CA GLU A 41 -10.83 -1.26 10.00
C GLU A 41 -9.79 -2.19 9.37
N LYS A 42 -9.79 -2.37 8.05
CA LYS A 42 -8.76 -3.16 7.35
C LYS A 42 -7.35 -2.58 7.55
N ALA A 43 -7.21 -1.26 7.63
CA ALA A 43 -5.93 -0.64 7.94
C ALA A 43 -5.49 -0.94 9.38
N GLN A 44 -6.40 -0.94 10.35
CA GLN A 44 -6.10 -1.25 11.75
C GLN A 44 -5.74 -2.72 11.96
N GLU A 45 -6.45 -3.65 11.33
CA GLU A 45 -6.16 -5.08 11.40
C GLU A 45 -4.81 -5.45 10.78
N THR A 46 -4.39 -4.71 9.75
CA THR A 46 -3.19 -5.03 8.97
C THR A 46 -1.91 -4.45 9.57
N ILE A 47 -2.01 -3.43 10.42
CA ILE A 47 -0.85 -2.79 11.04
C ILE A 47 -0.66 -3.40 12.43
N GLU A 48 0.33 -4.30 12.57
CA GLU A 48 0.79 -4.70 13.91
C GLU A 48 1.25 -3.47 14.69
N ALA A 49 0.68 -3.25 15.87
CA ALA A 49 0.86 -2.04 16.68
C ALA A 49 2.35 -1.70 16.94
N GLU A 50 3.21 -2.72 17.09
CA GLU A 50 4.66 -2.53 17.22
C GLU A 50 5.32 -1.97 15.96
N GLN A 51 4.91 -2.42 14.79
CA GLN A 51 5.45 -1.93 13.52
C GLN A 51 4.99 -0.50 13.28
N ALA A 52 3.73 -0.18 13.61
CA ALA A 52 3.20 1.16 13.55
C ALA A 52 3.98 2.13 14.46
N GLN A 53 4.29 1.75 15.70
CA GLN A 53 5.09 2.58 16.61
C GLN A 53 6.52 2.79 16.11
N LYS A 54 7.17 1.74 15.61
CA LYS A 54 8.52 1.84 15.03
C LYS A 54 8.52 2.73 13.78
N MET A 55 7.50 2.60 12.95
CA MET A 55 7.29 3.42 11.78
C MET A 55 7.06 4.89 12.17
N MET A 56 6.17 5.14 13.14
CA MET A 56 5.88 6.50 13.65
C MET A 56 7.15 7.20 14.17
N LYS A 57 7.97 6.52 14.96
CA LYS A 57 9.26 7.06 15.44
C LYS A 57 10.23 7.42 14.32
N ARG A 58 10.26 6.63 13.24
CA ARG A 58 11.06 6.93 12.04
C ARG A 58 10.46 8.07 11.23
N PHE A 59 9.14 8.13 11.08
CA PHE A 59 8.43 9.24 10.47
C PHE A 59 8.76 10.57 11.16
N GLN A 60 8.69 10.63 12.49
CA GLN A 60 9.04 11.82 13.27
C GLN A 60 10.49 12.28 13.04
N LYS A 61 11.39 11.33 12.77
CA LYS A 61 12.80 11.60 12.42
C LYS A 61 13.02 11.93 10.93
N GLY A 62 11.97 11.94 10.11
CA GLY A 62 12.07 12.13 8.66
C GLY A 62 12.87 11.05 7.94
N GLN A 63 12.98 9.86 8.52
CA GLN A 63 13.72 8.73 7.97
C GLN A 63 12.74 7.78 7.27
N PHE A 64 12.81 7.74 5.94
CA PHE A 64 12.05 6.82 5.11
C PHE A 64 13.01 6.10 4.16
N ASN A 65 13.16 4.79 4.32
CA ASN A 65 14.08 3.97 3.55
C ASN A 65 13.33 2.88 2.74
N MET A 66 14.07 1.99 2.05
CA MET A 66 13.47 0.94 1.22
C MET A 66 12.74 -0.14 2.03
N ASN A 67 13.12 -0.38 3.30
CA ASN A 67 12.37 -1.32 4.14
C ASN A 67 11.00 -0.75 4.49
N ASP A 68 10.93 0.55 4.80
CA ASP A 68 9.67 1.23 5.10
C ASP A 68 8.74 1.23 3.88
N LEU A 69 9.31 1.50 2.68
CA LEU A 69 8.57 1.42 1.43
C LEU A 69 8.06 0.00 1.16
N ARG A 70 8.89 -1.03 1.37
CA ARG A 70 8.48 -2.43 1.20
C ARG A 70 7.31 -2.78 2.12
N THR A 71 7.42 -2.46 3.41
CA THR A 71 6.36 -2.71 4.39
C THR A 71 5.05 -2.04 3.97
N GLN A 72 5.12 -0.79 3.48
CA GLN A 72 3.95 -0.08 3.00
C GLN A 72 3.31 -0.76 1.78
N LEU A 73 4.12 -1.20 0.80
CA LEU A 73 3.63 -1.93 -0.38
C LEU A 73 3.01 -3.27 0.01
N GLU A 74 3.63 -4.02 0.94
CA GLU A 74 3.10 -5.28 1.46
C GLU A 74 1.77 -5.08 2.18
N GLN A 75 1.64 -4.00 2.96
CA GLN A 75 0.38 -3.64 3.63
C GLN A 75 -0.72 -3.27 2.62
N MET A 76 -0.39 -2.48 1.60
CA MET A 76 -1.35 -2.15 0.54
C MET A 76 -1.84 -3.41 -0.18
N MET A 77 -0.97 -4.38 -0.44
CA MET A 77 -1.38 -5.67 -1.03
C MET A 77 -2.28 -6.47 -0.09
N LYS A 78 -1.97 -6.53 1.22
CA LYS A 78 -2.82 -7.20 2.21
C LYS A 78 -4.21 -6.56 2.35
N MET A 79 -4.32 -5.25 2.16
CA MET A 79 -5.61 -4.53 2.14
C MET A 79 -6.43 -4.75 0.86
N GLY A 80 -6.01 -5.67 -0.01
CA GLY A 80 -6.71 -6.00 -1.26
C GLY A 80 -6.23 -5.22 -2.48
N GLY A 81 -5.02 -4.67 -2.41
CA GLY A 81 -4.36 -4.02 -3.55
C GLY A 81 -4.96 -2.68 -3.97
N VAL A 82 -4.57 -2.21 -5.16
CA VAL A 82 -5.03 -0.93 -5.72
C VAL A 82 -6.53 -0.94 -5.96
N GLU A 83 -7.05 -2.04 -6.48
CA GLU A 83 -8.45 -2.17 -6.89
C GLU A 83 -9.40 -2.05 -5.69
N SER A 84 -9.07 -2.74 -4.59
CA SER A 84 -9.86 -2.70 -3.35
C SER A 84 -9.86 -1.30 -2.72
N ILE A 85 -8.69 -0.66 -2.67
CA ILE A 85 -8.55 0.69 -2.07
C ILE A 85 -9.30 1.73 -2.91
N MET A 86 -9.17 1.69 -4.23
CA MET A 86 -9.88 2.61 -5.12
C MET A 86 -11.38 2.35 -5.16
N GLY A 87 -11.82 1.09 -5.06
CA GLY A 87 -13.23 0.72 -4.99
C GLY A 87 -13.94 1.21 -3.71
N MET A 88 -13.19 1.44 -2.63
CA MET A 88 -13.73 1.97 -1.37
C MET A 88 -13.87 3.51 -1.36
N MET A 89 -13.22 4.21 -2.29
CA MET A 89 -13.33 5.67 -2.37
C MET A 89 -14.59 6.10 -3.11
N PRO A 90 -15.38 7.05 -2.56
CA PRO A 90 -16.59 7.56 -3.22
C PRO A 90 -16.27 8.14 -4.61
N GLY A 91 -16.98 7.70 -5.64
CA GLY A 91 -16.85 8.22 -7.00
C GLY A 91 -15.65 7.71 -7.80
N MET A 92 -14.75 6.90 -7.26
CA MET A 92 -13.54 6.45 -7.96
C MET A 92 -13.66 5.05 -8.59
N GLY A 93 -14.79 4.38 -8.50
CA GLY A 93 -14.98 3.02 -9.06
C GLY A 93 -14.74 2.90 -10.57
N LYS A 94 -15.05 3.96 -11.35
CA LYS A 94 -14.73 3.99 -12.79
C LYS A 94 -13.21 4.13 -13.04
N MET A 95 -12.51 4.91 -12.21
CA MET A 95 -11.07 5.08 -12.31
C MET A 95 -10.32 3.81 -11.87
N ALA A 96 -10.87 3.05 -10.92
CA ALA A 96 -10.31 1.75 -10.51
C ALA A 96 -10.29 0.76 -11.69
N LYS A 97 -11.40 0.65 -12.45
CA LYS A 97 -11.46 -0.19 -13.65
C LYS A 97 -10.48 0.28 -14.73
N GLN A 98 -10.41 1.58 -15.01
CA GLN A 98 -9.45 2.12 -15.97
C GLN A 98 -7.99 1.90 -15.54
N ALA A 99 -7.68 2.02 -14.24
CA ALA A 99 -6.35 1.75 -13.72
C ALA A 99 -5.97 0.27 -13.87
N SER A 100 -6.91 -0.65 -13.64
CA SER A 100 -6.73 -2.09 -13.86
C SER A 100 -6.51 -2.40 -15.36
N GLU A 101 -7.30 -1.81 -16.24
CA GLU A 101 -7.15 -1.95 -17.71
C GLU A 101 -5.81 -1.35 -18.21
N MET A 102 -5.28 -0.34 -17.56
CA MET A 102 -3.96 0.26 -17.83
C MET A 102 -2.79 -0.53 -17.21
N GLY A 103 -3.04 -1.71 -16.62
CA GLY A 103 -2.02 -2.55 -16.01
C GLY A 103 -1.49 -2.01 -14.67
N MET A 104 -2.22 -1.12 -14.03
CA MET A 104 -1.97 -0.69 -12.64
C MET A 104 -2.58 -1.69 -11.65
N ASP A 105 -2.30 -2.95 -11.84
CA ASP A 105 -2.72 -4.05 -10.99
C ASP A 105 -1.69 -4.33 -9.88
N ASP A 106 -1.97 -5.30 -9.05
CA ASP A 106 -1.07 -5.74 -7.98
C ASP A 106 0.30 -6.22 -8.48
N SER A 107 0.45 -6.46 -9.80
CA SER A 107 1.74 -6.84 -10.38
C SER A 107 2.78 -5.74 -10.26
N VAL A 108 2.35 -4.46 -10.28
CA VAL A 108 3.24 -3.30 -10.09
C VAL A 108 3.86 -3.34 -8.70
N PHE A 109 3.05 -3.61 -7.66
CA PHE A 109 3.55 -3.74 -6.28
C PHE A 109 4.47 -4.94 -6.12
N LYS A 110 4.10 -6.10 -6.68
CA LYS A 110 4.94 -7.31 -6.67
C LYS A 110 6.31 -7.06 -7.31
N LYS A 111 6.34 -6.37 -8.44
CA LYS A 111 7.58 -5.97 -9.13
C LYS A 111 8.43 -5.04 -8.27
N GLN A 112 7.83 -4.04 -7.63
CA GLN A 112 8.54 -3.12 -6.73
C GLN A 112 9.11 -3.84 -5.50
N ILE A 113 8.34 -4.74 -4.90
CA ILE A 113 8.78 -5.58 -3.78
C ILE A 113 9.93 -6.50 -4.21
N ALA A 114 9.87 -7.10 -5.40
CA ALA A 114 10.95 -7.93 -5.95
C ALA A 114 12.26 -7.14 -6.11
N LEU A 115 12.20 -5.91 -6.62
CA LEU A 115 13.37 -5.02 -6.69
C LEU A 115 13.96 -4.75 -5.30
N ILE A 116 13.12 -4.44 -4.30
CA ILE A 116 13.58 -4.18 -2.93
C ILE A 116 14.18 -5.45 -2.30
N ASN A 117 13.59 -6.62 -2.54
CA ASN A 117 14.09 -7.89 -2.04
C ASN A 117 15.43 -8.29 -2.67
N SER A 118 15.69 -7.89 -3.91
CA SER A 118 16.99 -8.06 -4.58
C SER A 118 18.10 -7.18 -4.00
N MET A 119 17.77 -6.16 -3.20
CA MET A 119 18.74 -5.31 -2.50
C MET A 119 19.30 -6.01 -1.25
N THR A 120 20.56 -5.76 -0.92
CA THR A 120 21.13 -6.14 0.38
C THR A 120 20.51 -5.33 1.52
N LYS A 121 20.64 -5.82 2.77
CA LYS A 121 20.15 -5.09 3.97
C LYS A 121 20.72 -3.66 4.04
N ARG A 122 22.00 -3.49 3.69
CA ARG A 122 22.68 -2.18 3.67
C ARG A 122 22.13 -1.25 2.59
N GLU A 123 21.84 -1.77 1.41
CA GLU A 123 21.26 -1.00 0.30
C GLU A 123 19.81 -0.57 0.59
N ARG A 124 19.03 -1.43 1.25
CA ARG A 124 17.68 -1.08 1.69
C ARG A 124 17.68 0.00 2.77
N ALA A 125 18.62 -0.06 3.70
CA ALA A 125 18.76 0.95 4.74
C ALA A 125 19.26 2.30 4.19
N ASN A 126 20.20 2.27 3.23
CA ASN A 126 20.76 3.45 2.60
C ASN A 126 20.77 3.34 1.06
N PRO A 127 19.66 3.71 0.41
CA PRO A 127 19.54 3.62 -1.05
C PRO A 127 20.53 4.48 -1.84
N GLN A 128 21.16 5.45 -1.19
CA GLN A 128 22.14 6.34 -1.84
C GLN A 128 23.41 5.63 -2.31
N ILE A 129 23.73 4.46 -1.73
CA ILE A 129 24.89 3.65 -2.12
C ILE A 129 24.67 2.86 -3.43
N LEU A 130 23.46 2.87 -3.98
CA LEU A 130 23.11 2.19 -5.23
C LEU A 130 23.67 2.95 -6.44
N GLN A 131 24.93 2.66 -6.79
CA GLN A 131 25.58 3.14 -8.00
C GLN A 131 25.38 2.18 -9.19
N ALA A 132 25.92 2.51 -10.34
CA ALA A 132 25.63 1.84 -11.62
C ALA A 132 25.73 0.30 -11.57
N SER A 133 26.84 -0.25 -11.03
CA SER A 133 27.05 -1.70 -10.94
C SER A 133 26.06 -2.39 -10.00
N ARG A 134 25.76 -1.76 -8.85
CA ARG A 134 24.78 -2.26 -7.89
C ARG A 134 23.36 -2.22 -8.48
N LYS A 135 23.03 -1.14 -9.20
CA LYS A 135 21.73 -1.02 -9.88
C LYS A 135 21.53 -2.12 -10.92
N LYS A 136 22.55 -2.41 -11.74
CA LYS A 136 22.50 -3.50 -12.72
C LYS A 136 22.25 -4.85 -12.01
N ARG A 137 22.99 -5.14 -10.95
CA ARG A 137 22.84 -6.38 -10.18
C ARG A 137 21.45 -6.51 -9.54
N VAL A 138 20.93 -5.44 -8.92
CA VAL A 138 19.62 -5.44 -8.29
C VAL A 138 18.49 -5.62 -9.32
N ALA A 139 18.55 -4.92 -10.43
CA ALA A 139 17.58 -5.05 -11.51
C ALA A 139 17.60 -6.46 -12.12
N ALA A 140 18.79 -6.99 -12.46
CA ALA A 140 18.94 -8.34 -12.97
C ALA A 140 18.44 -9.41 -11.99
N GLY A 141 18.72 -9.26 -10.68
CA GLY A 141 18.24 -10.18 -9.65
C GLY A 141 16.72 -10.19 -9.46
N ALA A 142 16.04 -9.13 -9.87
CA ALA A 142 14.58 -9.02 -9.87
C ALA A 142 13.95 -9.34 -11.23
N GLY A 143 14.74 -9.68 -12.26
CA GLY A 143 14.26 -9.88 -13.63
C GLY A 143 13.68 -8.61 -14.28
N MET A 144 14.23 -7.44 -13.93
CA MET A 144 13.72 -6.13 -14.33
C MET A 144 14.82 -5.24 -14.89
N GLU A 145 14.41 -4.12 -15.51
CA GLU A 145 15.32 -3.14 -16.08
C GLU A 145 15.85 -2.14 -15.03
N VAL A 146 17.03 -1.57 -15.29
CA VAL A 146 17.59 -0.51 -14.45
C VAL A 146 16.68 0.73 -14.41
N SER A 147 15.92 0.97 -15.48
CA SER A 147 14.92 2.03 -15.58
C SER A 147 13.83 1.90 -14.50
N ASP A 148 13.36 0.68 -14.22
CA ASP A 148 12.33 0.43 -13.22
C ASP A 148 12.86 0.63 -11.81
N LEU A 149 14.09 0.20 -11.56
CA LEU A 149 14.77 0.51 -10.30
C LEU A 149 14.96 2.02 -10.10
N ASN A 150 15.28 2.77 -11.15
CA ASN A 150 15.40 4.22 -11.05
C ASN A 150 14.06 4.91 -10.75
N LYS A 151 12.95 4.41 -11.32
CA LYS A 151 11.59 4.88 -10.97
C LYS A 151 11.29 4.65 -9.49
N LEU A 152 11.59 3.44 -8.99
CA LEU A 152 11.42 3.09 -7.57
C LEU A 152 12.24 3.97 -6.65
N LEU A 153 13.52 4.22 -6.98
CA LEU A 153 14.40 5.10 -6.23
C LEU A 153 13.89 6.55 -6.21
N LYS A 154 13.35 7.03 -7.33
CA LYS A 154 12.75 8.36 -7.43
C LYS A 154 11.52 8.46 -6.54
N MET A 155 10.63 7.49 -6.57
CA MET A 155 9.44 7.42 -5.73
C MET A 155 9.81 7.43 -4.23
N GLN A 156 10.78 6.63 -3.82
CA GLN A 156 11.27 6.60 -2.44
C GLN A 156 11.82 7.96 -2.00
N ARG A 157 12.61 8.66 -2.84
CA ARG A 157 13.12 9.99 -2.54
C ARG A 157 12.00 11.01 -2.37
N GLN A 158 11.04 11.03 -3.27
CA GLN A 158 9.88 11.92 -3.20
C GLN A 158 9.09 11.70 -1.90
N MET A 159 8.84 10.44 -1.54
CA MET A 159 8.17 10.08 -0.29
C MET A 159 9.00 10.53 0.93
N SER A 160 10.31 10.29 0.92
CA SER A 160 11.21 10.75 1.99
C SER A 160 11.20 12.27 2.16
N ASP A 161 11.15 13.02 1.05
CA ASP A 161 11.12 14.49 1.08
C ASP A 161 9.79 15.03 1.61
N VAL A 162 8.67 14.40 1.22
CA VAL A 162 7.35 14.71 1.78
C VAL A 162 7.34 14.47 3.30
N MET A 163 7.84 13.31 3.74
CA MET A 163 7.92 12.95 5.15
C MET A 163 8.79 13.94 5.96
N LYS A 164 9.94 14.32 5.41
CA LYS A 164 10.80 15.34 6.06
C LYS A 164 10.10 16.70 6.19
N LYS A 165 9.32 17.10 5.19
CA LYS A 165 8.55 18.35 5.23
C LYS A 165 7.45 18.27 6.29
N MET A 166 6.72 17.16 6.35
CA MET A 166 5.66 16.93 7.35
C MET A 166 6.24 16.88 8.78
N GLY A 167 7.37 16.20 8.98
CA GLY A 167 8.05 16.11 10.28
C GLY A 167 8.62 17.44 10.78
N LYS A 168 9.10 18.32 9.87
CA LYS A 168 9.59 19.66 10.21
C LYS A 168 8.48 20.70 10.32
N GLY A 169 7.34 20.49 9.69
CA GLY A 169 6.26 21.47 9.53
C GLY A 169 5.28 21.57 10.69
N GLY A 170 5.55 20.94 11.85
CA GLY A 170 4.78 21.26 13.07
C GLY A 170 3.28 20.92 13.06
N MET A 171 2.78 20.06 12.18
CA MET A 171 1.37 19.61 12.24
C MET A 171 1.03 18.78 13.48
N LEU A 172 2.04 18.41 14.28
CA LEU A 172 1.87 17.72 15.58
C LEU A 172 2.05 18.65 16.79
N LYS A 173 2.05 19.99 16.60
CA LYS A 173 2.14 20.96 17.72
C LYS A 173 0.80 21.59 18.11
N GLN A 174 -0.32 21.13 17.55
CA GLN A 174 -1.66 21.54 17.96
C GLN A 174 -2.53 20.29 18.17
N ALA A 175 -2.38 19.69 19.31
CA ALA A 175 -3.39 18.91 20.02
C ALA A 175 -3.00 18.88 21.49
#